data_8afb6f2508391ec99ed32ef9326240c8
#
_entry.id   8afb6f2508391ec99ed32ef9326240c8
#
_cell.length_a   1.000
_cell.length_b   1.000
_cell.length_c   1.000
_cell.angle_alpha   90.00
_cell.angle_beta   90.00
_cell.angle_gamma   90.00
#
_symmetry.space_group_name_H-M   'P 1'
#
loop_
_entity.id
_entity.type
_entity.pdbx_description
1 polymer ?
#
loop_
_entity_poly.entity_id
_entity_poly.type
_entity_poly.pdbx_seq_one_letter_code
_entity_poly.pdbx_strand_id
1 'polypeptide(L)'
;MKASMTFFEVITAAVNDFVQHGYDSSERLEFWMQRIAEAARRDMVSRGFLEDTLRKHLHTLYQKYVDRGGLLKSNPGVSRFTLEMVKPQLRAELDRRIFASAQLIQLNREASIQQTLQRFSGWATSIPVGGSEVVERVETKRAIRKSLASLPFEERRVIIDQGHKFAAALSETLAVAGGALAGIWHSHWRQKNYNYREDHKERDLQVYAVRDNWALQKGLMKAGSAGYTDDVTSPGEEVFCRCWHQWIFSLESLPPDMLTAKGVSELKRVREIVRARG
;
A
#
# COMPACT_ATOMS: atom_id res chain seq x y z
N MET A 1 32.33 -10.50 27.43
CA MET A 1 31.64 -9.36 26.76
C MET A 1 30.38 -9.01 27.53
N LYS A 2 30.26 -7.79 28.07
CA LYS A 2 28.99 -7.33 28.68
C LYS A 2 27.91 -7.32 27.58
N ALA A 3 26.78 -7.98 27.83
CA ALA A 3 25.65 -7.92 26.93
C ALA A 3 25.26 -6.46 26.70
N SER A 4 25.08 -6.05 25.43
CA SER A 4 24.64 -4.70 25.08
C SER A 4 23.22 -4.49 25.60
N MET A 5 22.98 -3.36 26.28
CA MET A 5 21.64 -3.02 26.78
C MET A 5 20.63 -2.94 25.65
N THR A 6 19.47 -3.53 25.85
CA THR A 6 18.32 -3.40 24.94
C THR A 6 17.78 -1.97 24.92
N PHE A 7 17.01 -1.61 23.89
CA PHE A 7 16.36 -0.29 23.79
C PHE A 7 15.55 0.05 25.06
N PHE A 8 14.83 -0.94 25.63
CA PHE A 8 14.03 -0.72 26.83
C PHE A 8 14.91 -0.44 28.07
N GLU A 9 16.03 -1.14 28.23
CA GLU A 9 16.99 -0.91 29.31
C GLU A 9 17.65 0.45 29.20
N VAL A 10 18.00 0.89 27.98
CA VAL A 10 18.57 2.23 27.74
C VAL A 10 17.57 3.33 28.10
N ILE A 11 16.31 3.24 27.66
CA ILE A 11 15.26 4.19 28.05
C ILE A 11 15.07 4.21 29.55
N THR A 12 15.08 3.05 30.20
CA THR A 12 14.92 2.96 31.65
C THR A 12 16.09 3.64 32.39
N ALA A 13 17.32 3.41 31.95
CA ALA A 13 18.49 4.06 32.52
C ALA A 13 18.48 5.59 32.31
N ALA A 14 18.13 6.04 31.09
CA ALA A 14 18.01 7.46 30.78
C ALA A 14 16.95 8.17 31.64
N VAL A 15 15.75 7.59 31.76
CA VAL A 15 14.70 8.16 32.61
C VAL A 15 15.11 8.21 34.07
N ASN A 16 15.74 7.17 34.59
CA ASN A 16 16.22 7.16 35.99
C ASN A 16 17.31 8.20 36.23
N ASP A 17 18.24 8.39 35.28
CA ASP A 17 19.29 9.40 35.37
C ASP A 17 18.73 10.82 35.47
N PHE A 18 17.79 11.18 34.59
CA PHE A 18 17.14 12.51 34.65
C PHE A 18 16.21 12.69 35.86
N VAL A 19 15.52 11.64 36.33
CA VAL A 19 14.74 11.72 37.59
C VAL A 19 15.64 12.00 38.77
N GLN A 20 16.87 11.44 38.81
CA GLN A 20 17.80 11.58 39.90
C GLN A 20 18.59 12.92 39.86
N HIS A 21 19.01 13.36 38.66
CA HIS A 21 19.94 14.50 38.52
C HIS A 21 19.32 15.74 37.84
N GLY A 22 18.21 15.54 37.12
CA GLY A 22 17.58 16.60 36.32
C GLY A 22 18.32 16.94 35.04
N TYR A 23 17.85 18.00 34.38
CA TYR A 23 18.52 18.58 33.22
C TYR A 23 19.55 19.61 33.68
N ASP A 24 20.82 19.24 33.63
CA ASP A 24 21.95 20.09 34.07
C ASP A 24 22.91 20.47 32.95
N SER A 25 22.88 19.72 31.81
CA SER A 25 23.74 20.01 30.68
C SER A 25 23.21 19.43 29.35
N SER A 26 23.57 20.08 28.23
CA SER A 26 23.30 19.59 26.88
C SER A 26 24.05 18.28 26.59
N GLU A 27 25.27 18.13 27.11
CA GLU A 27 26.11 16.95 26.90
C GLU A 27 25.45 15.69 27.46
N ARG A 28 24.81 15.78 28.63
CA ARG A 28 24.07 14.67 29.23
C ARG A 28 22.86 14.30 28.37
N LEU A 29 22.12 15.28 27.89
CA LEU A 29 20.97 15.04 27.00
C LEU A 29 21.42 14.37 25.72
N GLU A 30 22.45 14.89 25.04
CA GLU A 30 22.98 14.34 23.80
C GLU A 30 23.50 12.91 23.97
N PHE A 31 24.22 12.65 25.06
CA PHE A 31 24.70 11.30 25.42
C PHE A 31 23.55 10.29 25.46
N TRP A 32 22.46 10.61 26.15
CA TRP A 32 21.32 9.69 26.24
C TRP A 32 20.55 9.61 24.91
N MET A 33 20.35 10.70 24.20
CA MET A 33 19.72 10.70 22.88
C MET A 33 20.47 9.80 21.89
N GLN A 34 21.79 9.89 21.85
CA GLN A 34 22.64 9.03 21.02
C GLN A 34 22.46 7.55 21.40
N ARG A 35 22.55 7.22 22.67
CA ARG A 35 22.40 5.83 23.15
C ARG A 35 21.01 5.24 22.89
N ILE A 36 19.95 6.05 23.02
CA ILE A 36 18.60 5.66 22.69
C ILE A 36 18.48 5.36 21.20
N ALA A 37 19.01 6.22 20.34
CA ALA A 37 18.99 6.03 18.88
C ALA A 37 19.78 4.79 18.46
N GLU A 38 20.97 4.57 19.00
CA GLU A 38 21.81 3.41 18.71
C GLU A 38 21.14 2.10 19.15
N ALA A 39 20.57 2.05 20.35
CA ALA A 39 19.86 0.89 20.85
C ALA A 39 18.60 0.60 20.01
N ALA A 40 17.82 1.62 19.65
CA ALA A 40 16.67 1.47 18.80
C ALA A 40 17.03 0.88 17.43
N ARG A 41 18.07 1.41 16.76
CA ARG A 41 18.54 0.90 15.46
C ARG A 41 19.06 -0.53 15.55
N ARG A 42 19.78 -0.86 16.60
CA ARG A 42 20.33 -2.21 16.83
C ARG A 42 19.24 -3.24 17.08
N ASP A 43 18.21 -2.89 17.86
CA ASP A 43 17.13 -3.80 18.23
C ASP A 43 16.12 -3.98 17.08
N MET A 44 16.22 -3.17 16.01
CA MET A 44 15.40 -3.32 14.82
C MET A 44 15.91 -4.45 13.92
N VAL A 45 14.97 -5.14 13.31
CA VAL A 45 15.27 -6.13 12.28
C VAL A 45 16.03 -5.50 11.11
N SER A 46 17.05 -6.17 10.60
CA SER A 46 17.86 -5.66 9.50
C SER A 46 17.04 -5.41 8.23
N ARG A 47 17.49 -4.47 7.39
CA ARG A 47 16.88 -4.19 6.08
C ARG A 47 16.83 -5.45 5.20
N GLY A 48 17.90 -6.25 5.18
CA GLY A 48 17.96 -7.47 4.39
C GLY A 48 16.88 -8.47 4.78
N PHE A 49 16.65 -8.68 6.07
CA PHE A 49 15.57 -9.55 6.55
C PHE A 49 14.18 -9.04 6.16
N LEU A 50 13.96 -7.72 6.17
CA LEU A 50 12.71 -7.12 5.72
C LEU A 50 12.48 -7.34 4.22
N GLU A 51 13.50 -7.10 3.41
CA GLU A 51 13.43 -7.33 1.97
C GLU A 51 13.09 -8.80 1.66
N ASP A 52 13.70 -9.73 2.37
CA ASP A 52 13.40 -11.17 2.24
C ASP A 52 11.97 -11.51 2.66
N THR A 53 11.48 -10.92 3.74
CA THR A 53 10.10 -11.12 4.21
C THR A 53 9.10 -10.58 3.20
N LEU A 54 9.31 -9.37 2.70
CA LEU A 54 8.49 -8.73 1.67
C LEU A 54 8.55 -9.52 0.37
N ARG A 55 9.74 -9.95 -0.05
CA ARG A 55 9.95 -10.80 -1.23
C ARG A 55 9.13 -12.09 -1.13
N LYS A 56 9.19 -12.80 0.00
CA LYS A 56 8.41 -14.02 0.23
C LYS A 56 6.91 -13.75 0.13
N HIS A 57 6.43 -12.70 0.78
CA HIS A 57 5.00 -12.34 0.78
C HIS A 57 4.51 -11.98 -0.63
N LEU A 58 5.16 -11.03 -1.28
CA LEU A 58 4.78 -10.57 -2.63
C LEU A 58 5.00 -11.66 -3.68
N HIS A 59 6.01 -12.52 -3.53
CA HIS A 59 6.21 -13.68 -4.39
C HIS A 59 5.07 -14.70 -4.27
N THR A 60 4.56 -14.92 -3.06
CA THR A 60 3.38 -15.77 -2.85
C THR A 60 2.15 -15.22 -3.58
N LEU A 61 1.95 -13.89 -3.54
CA LEU A 61 0.89 -13.24 -4.32
C LEU A 61 1.13 -13.38 -5.82
N TYR A 62 2.35 -13.15 -6.29
CA TYR A 62 2.71 -13.33 -7.69
C TYR A 62 2.41 -14.75 -8.18
N GLN A 63 2.83 -15.78 -7.46
CA GLN A 63 2.53 -17.17 -7.78
C GLN A 63 1.02 -17.42 -7.84
N LYS A 64 0.26 -16.92 -6.87
CA LYS A 64 -1.20 -17.07 -6.85
C LYS A 64 -1.87 -16.43 -8.07
N TYR A 65 -1.49 -15.20 -8.38
CA TYR A 65 -2.14 -14.42 -9.45
C TYR A 65 -1.62 -14.78 -10.83
N VAL A 66 -0.30 -14.91 -11.01
CA VAL A 66 0.32 -15.13 -12.32
C VAL A 66 0.48 -16.63 -12.62
N ASP A 67 1.26 -17.36 -11.82
CA ASP A 67 1.64 -18.73 -12.14
C ASP A 67 0.46 -19.72 -12.02
N ARG A 68 -0.42 -19.53 -11.02
CA ARG A 68 -1.61 -20.37 -10.82
C ARG A 68 -2.85 -19.83 -11.53
N GLY A 69 -2.70 -18.80 -12.35
CA GLY A 69 -3.77 -18.29 -13.20
C GLY A 69 -4.87 -17.52 -12.49
N GLY A 70 -4.62 -16.99 -11.28
CA GLY A 70 -5.60 -16.16 -10.55
C GLY A 70 -6.04 -14.93 -11.34
N LEU A 71 -5.12 -14.27 -12.06
CA LEU A 71 -5.42 -13.13 -12.93
C LEU A 71 -6.35 -13.51 -14.09
N LEU A 72 -6.15 -14.66 -14.73
CA LEU A 72 -7.02 -15.11 -15.82
C LEU A 72 -8.44 -15.43 -15.33
N LYS A 73 -8.56 -15.96 -14.10
CA LYS A 73 -9.88 -16.18 -13.49
C LYS A 73 -10.60 -14.85 -13.19
N SER A 74 -9.86 -13.85 -12.78
CA SER A 74 -10.42 -12.51 -12.51
C SER A 74 -10.67 -11.69 -13.79
N ASN A 75 -10.05 -12.07 -14.91
CA ASN A 75 -10.12 -11.39 -16.21
C ASN A 75 -10.47 -12.42 -17.31
N PRO A 76 -11.72 -12.95 -17.34
CA PRO A 76 -12.09 -14.06 -18.21
C PRO A 76 -12.03 -13.73 -19.72
N GLY A 77 -11.92 -12.45 -20.07
CA GLY A 77 -11.72 -12.01 -21.47
C GLY A 77 -10.27 -12.09 -21.97
N VAL A 78 -9.31 -12.41 -21.11
CA VAL A 78 -7.87 -12.40 -21.44
C VAL A 78 -7.35 -13.81 -21.72
N SER A 79 -6.58 -13.94 -22.81
CA SER A 79 -5.95 -15.22 -23.18
C SER A 79 -4.72 -15.51 -22.32
N ARG A 80 -4.39 -16.81 -22.19
CA ARG A 80 -3.15 -17.24 -21.56
C ARG A 80 -1.91 -16.71 -22.31
N PHE A 81 -1.99 -16.61 -23.62
CA PHE A 81 -0.91 -16.03 -24.45
C PHE A 81 -0.61 -14.59 -24.04
N THR A 82 -1.63 -13.76 -23.84
CA THR A 82 -1.45 -12.39 -23.35
C THR A 82 -0.76 -12.36 -22.00
N LEU A 83 -1.16 -13.22 -21.05
CA LEU A 83 -0.49 -13.33 -19.75
C LEU A 83 1.00 -13.64 -19.90
N GLU A 84 1.35 -14.61 -20.75
CA GLU A 84 2.76 -14.97 -21.00
C GLU A 84 3.56 -13.79 -21.60
N MET A 85 2.95 -13.02 -22.51
CA MET A 85 3.58 -11.84 -23.10
C MET A 85 3.90 -10.73 -22.10
N VAL A 86 3.01 -10.50 -21.10
CA VAL A 86 3.22 -9.44 -20.12
C VAL A 86 3.98 -9.88 -18.87
N LYS A 87 4.30 -11.16 -18.71
CA LYS A 87 5.05 -11.68 -17.56
C LYS A 87 6.32 -10.90 -17.21
N PRO A 88 7.15 -10.44 -18.16
CA PRO A 88 8.33 -9.63 -17.84
C PRO A 88 7.95 -8.33 -17.12
N GLN A 89 6.87 -7.67 -17.54
CA GLN A 89 6.37 -6.43 -16.92
C GLN A 89 5.83 -6.72 -15.51
N LEU A 90 5.05 -7.81 -15.34
CA LEU A 90 4.53 -8.23 -14.04
C LEU A 90 5.68 -8.59 -13.07
N ARG A 91 6.77 -9.15 -13.58
CA ARG A 91 7.96 -9.45 -12.77
C ARG A 91 8.70 -8.18 -12.35
N ALA A 92 8.87 -7.24 -13.26
CA ALA A 92 9.47 -5.95 -12.96
C ALA A 92 8.68 -5.19 -11.88
N GLU A 93 7.34 -5.24 -11.94
CA GLU A 93 6.47 -4.65 -10.90
C GLU A 93 6.67 -5.32 -9.53
N LEU A 94 6.83 -6.65 -9.48
CA LEU A 94 7.14 -7.36 -8.24
C LEU A 94 8.42 -6.83 -7.60
N ASP A 95 9.50 -6.75 -8.38
CA ASP A 95 10.81 -6.32 -7.87
C ASP A 95 10.77 -4.84 -7.44
N ARG A 96 10.08 -3.98 -8.19
CA ARG A 96 9.85 -2.57 -7.85
C ARG A 96 9.10 -2.44 -6.52
N ARG A 97 8.06 -3.23 -6.29
CA ARG A 97 7.26 -3.20 -5.05
C ARG A 97 8.04 -3.68 -3.83
N ILE A 98 8.85 -4.71 -3.98
CA ILE A 98 9.70 -5.20 -2.89
C ILE A 98 10.65 -4.09 -2.44
N PHE A 99 11.35 -3.46 -3.38
CA PHE A 99 12.30 -2.39 -3.10
C PHE A 99 11.62 -1.17 -2.45
N ALA A 100 10.53 -0.67 -3.05
CA ALA A 100 9.80 0.48 -2.54
C ALA A 100 9.23 0.24 -1.13
N SER A 101 8.71 -0.97 -0.87
CA SER A 101 8.15 -1.33 0.43
C SER A 101 9.23 -1.39 1.52
N ALA A 102 10.38 -1.96 1.23
CA ALA A 102 11.51 -2.02 2.17
C ALA A 102 12.01 -0.61 2.53
N GLN A 103 12.09 0.29 1.54
CA GLN A 103 12.45 1.69 1.78
C GLN A 103 11.41 2.42 2.63
N LEU A 104 10.12 2.25 2.35
CA LEU A 104 9.06 2.89 3.12
C LEU A 104 9.09 2.45 4.59
N ILE A 105 9.29 1.16 4.85
CA ILE A 105 9.43 0.64 6.21
C ILE A 105 10.65 1.27 6.90
N GLN A 106 11.78 1.38 6.21
CA GLN A 106 12.98 2.00 6.77
C GLN A 106 12.76 3.47 7.13
N LEU A 107 12.09 4.24 6.27
CA LEU A 107 11.74 5.63 6.55
C LEU A 107 10.81 5.76 7.77
N ASN A 108 9.81 4.89 7.89
CA ASN A 108 8.90 4.87 9.04
C ASN A 108 9.65 4.56 10.35
N ARG A 109 10.64 3.68 10.31
CA ARG A 109 11.51 3.36 11.45
C ARG A 109 12.32 4.57 11.90
N GLU A 110 13.00 5.24 10.99
CA GLU A 110 13.75 6.45 11.33
C GLU A 110 12.84 7.57 11.86
N ALA A 111 11.67 7.77 11.27
CA ALA A 111 10.68 8.71 11.79
C ALA A 111 10.23 8.36 13.22
N SER A 112 10.04 7.07 13.53
CA SER A 112 9.65 6.61 14.86
C SER A 112 10.77 6.80 15.88
N ILE A 113 12.05 6.63 15.48
CA ILE A 113 13.21 6.95 16.31
C ILE A 113 13.24 8.45 16.61
N GLN A 114 13.12 9.29 15.59
CA GLN A 114 13.12 10.75 15.77
C GLN A 114 12.01 11.22 16.69
N GLN A 115 10.79 10.71 16.54
CA GLN A 115 9.68 11.01 17.44
C GLN A 115 9.95 10.57 18.89
N THR A 116 10.64 9.44 19.07
CA THR A 116 11.03 8.96 20.40
C THR A 116 12.06 9.90 21.03
N LEU A 117 13.08 10.34 20.27
CA LEU A 117 14.08 11.30 20.72
C LEU A 117 13.47 12.66 21.06
N GLN A 118 12.54 13.17 20.24
CA GLN A 118 11.82 14.42 20.52
C GLN A 118 11.02 14.34 21.84
N ARG A 119 10.32 13.23 22.06
CA ARG A 119 9.58 13.03 23.32
C ARG A 119 10.50 12.94 24.52
N PHE A 120 11.61 12.20 24.38
CA PHE A 120 12.61 12.09 25.44
C PHE A 120 13.25 13.45 25.73
N SER A 121 13.70 14.19 24.72
CA SER A 121 14.30 15.52 24.88
C SER A 121 13.31 16.51 25.51
N GLY A 122 12.09 16.58 25.01
CA GLY A 122 11.06 17.47 25.56
C GLY A 122 10.74 17.16 27.02
N TRP A 123 10.69 15.89 27.41
CA TRP A 123 10.50 15.50 28.79
C TRP A 123 11.77 15.78 29.63
N ALA A 124 12.95 15.37 29.19
CA ALA A 124 14.20 15.52 29.96
C ALA A 124 14.51 16.96 30.30
N THR A 125 14.32 17.88 29.34
CA THR A 125 14.54 19.32 29.54
C THR A 125 13.53 19.99 30.46
N SER A 126 12.41 19.32 30.76
CA SER A 126 11.42 19.82 31.75
C SER A 126 11.74 19.44 33.19
N ILE A 127 12.70 18.53 33.42
CA ILE A 127 13.06 18.08 34.78
C ILE A 127 14.01 19.13 35.39
N PRO A 128 13.70 19.67 36.60
CA PRO A 128 14.56 20.66 37.23
C PRO A 128 15.93 20.10 37.60
N VAL A 129 16.93 20.98 37.69
CA VAL A 129 18.26 20.61 38.20
C VAL A 129 18.12 20.02 39.59
N GLY A 130 18.80 18.89 39.86
CA GLY A 130 18.67 18.13 41.08
C GLY A 130 17.60 17.04 41.03
N GLY A 131 16.89 16.92 39.91
CA GLY A 131 15.95 15.83 39.66
C GLY A 131 14.53 16.09 40.18
N SER A 132 13.69 15.04 40.13
CA SER A 132 12.30 15.07 40.62
C SER A 132 11.82 13.67 40.97
N GLU A 133 11.66 13.38 42.25
CA GLU A 133 11.18 12.10 42.79
C GLU A 133 9.66 11.87 42.50
N VAL A 134 8.90 12.92 42.19
CA VAL A 134 7.45 12.83 41.95
C VAL A 134 7.12 12.38 40.51
N VAL A 135 8.12 12.19 39.65
CA VAL A 135 7.93 11.73 38.27
C VAL A 135 7.43 10.30 38.22
N GLU A 136 6.28 10.08 37.57
CA GLU A 136 5.75 8.74 37.32
C GLU A 136 6.56 8.05 36.21
N ARG A 137 7.55 7.25 36.62
CA ARG A 137 8.56 6.63 35.73
C ARG A 137 7.96 5.66 34.72
N VAL A 138 6.88 4.94 35.08
CA VAL A 138 6.26 3.93 34.20
C VAL A 138 5.55 4.63 33.06
N GLU A 139 4.75 5.66 33.35
CA GLU A 139 4.01 6.42 32.37
C GLU A 139 4.93 7.23 31.46
N THR A 140 5.98 7.84 32.02
CA THR A 140 7.02 8.54 31.27
C THR A 140 7.70 7.64 30.24
N LYS A 141 8.16 6.47 30.66
CA LYS A 141 8.78 5.48 29.75
C LYS A 141 7.81 5.02 28.67
N ARG A 142 6.55 4.83 29.01
CA ARG A 142 5.49 4.46 28.08
C ARG A 142 5.26 5.55 27.02
N ALA A 143 5.16 6.82 27.46
CA ALA A 143 4.96 7.95 26.58
C ALA A 143 6.14 8.15 25.61
N ILE A 144 7.38 8.08 26.11
CA ILE A 144 8.59 8.22 25.29
C ILE A 144 8.66 7.15 24.20
N ARG A 145 8.44 5.88 24.54
CA ARG A 145 8.60 4.75 23.60
C ARG A 145 7.38 4.50 22.70
N LYS A 146 6.29 5.25 22.84
CA LYS A 146 5.00 5.01 22.16
C LYS A 146 5.17 4.81 20.64
N SER A 147 6.00 5.61 19.97
CA SER A 147 6.19 5.54 18.51
C SER A 147 6.85 4.23 18.08
N LEU A 148 7.88 3.76 18.80
CA LEU A 148 8.54 2.49 18.51
C LEU A 148 7.69 1.28 18.93
N ALA A 149 6.84 1.40 19.92
CA ALA A 149 5.92 0.34 20.32
C ALA A 149 4.83 0.06 19.29
N SER A 150 4.41 1.07 18.51
CA SER A 150 3.43 0.92 17.43
C SER A 150 4.03 0.39 16.11
N LEU A 151 5.35 0.42 15.96
CA LEU A 151 6.04 0.13 14.71
C LEU A 151 5.71 -1.25 14.10
N PRO A 152 5.64 -2.38 14.85
CA PRO A 152 5.29 -3.67 14.27
C PRO A 152 3.88 -3.71 13.66
N PHE A 153 2.96 -2.92 14.17
CA PHE A 153 1.62 -2.76 13.60
C PHE A 153 1.67 -1.96 12.31
N GLU A 154 2.39 -0.84 12.29
CA GLU A 154 2.54 0.00 11.12
C GLU A 154 3.25 -0.74 9.98
N GLU A 155 4.29 -1.52 10.26
CA GLU A 155 4.98 -2.35 9.27
C GLU A 155 4.06 -3.39 8.63
N ARG A 156 3.23 -4.07 9.42
CA ARG A 156 2.21 -4.99 8.89
C ARG A 156 1.21 -4.29 8.00
N ARG A 157 0.79 -3.08 8.35
CA ARG A 157 -0.12 -2.27 7.51
C ARG A 157 0.53 -1.94 6.16
N VAL A 158 1.82 -1.58 6.14
CA VAL A 158 2.57 -1.35 4.89
C VAL A 158 2.59 -2.60 4.03
N ILE A 159 2.89 -3.78 4.60
CA ILE A 159 2.92 -5.05 3.85
C ILE A 159 1.56 -5.35 3.22
N ILE A 160 0.47 -5.18 3.97
CA ILE A 160 -0.89 -5.41 3.47
C ILE A 160 -1.24 -4.40 2.36
N ASP A 161 -0.95 -3.12 2.55
CA ASP A 161 -1.20 -2.07 1.56
C ASP A 161 -0.44 -2.34 0.26
N GLN A 162 0.84 -2.67 0.35
CA GLN A 162 1.63 -2.98 -0.83
C GLN A 162 1.19 -4.26 -1.54
N GLY A 163 0.66 -5.24 -0.81
CA GLY A 163 0.02 -6.43 -1.40
C GLY A 163 -1.22 -6.09 -2.23
N HIS A 164 -2.09 -5.20 -1.75
CA HIS A 164 -3.26 -4.71 -2.50
C HIS A 164 -2.86 -3.92 -3.74
N LYS A 165 -1.94 -2.97 -3.60
CA LYS A 165 -1.38 -2.18 -4.71
C LYS A 165 -0.76 -3.06 -5.78
N PHE A 166 -0.03 -4.08 -5.37
CA PHE A 166 0.57 -5.04 -6.28
C PHE A 166 -0.48 -5.83 -7.06
N ALA A 167 -1.50 -6.36 -6.38
CA ALA A 167 -2.58 -7.11 -7.03
C ALA A 167 -3.37 -6.23 -8.03
N ALA A 168 -3.65 -4.96 -7.69
CA ALA A 168 -4.31 -4.01 -8.58
C ALA A 168 -3.45 -3.73 -9.83
N ALA A 169 -2.16 -3.43 -9.66
CA ALA A 169 -1.25 -3.17 -10.78
C ALA A 169 -1.09 -4.38 -11.72
N LEU A 170 -1.01 -5.62 -11.18
CA LEU A 170 -0.98 -6.83 -11.99
C LEU A 170 -2.26 -6.99 -12.82
N SER A 171 -3.43 -6.74 -12.20
CA SER A 171 -4.72 -6.86 -12.87
C SER A 171 -4.87 -5.82 -13.99
N GLU A 172 -4.50 -4.59 -13.74
CA GLU A 172 -4.54 -3.50 -14.71
C GLU A 172 -3.61 -3.77 -15.91
N THR A 173 -2.35 -4.13 -15.65
CA THR A 173 -1.38 -4.45 -16.70
C THR A 173 -1.90 -5.57 -17.62
N LEU A 174 -2.45 -6.63 -17.02
CA LEU A 174 -2.98 -7.74 -17.81
C LEU A 174 -4.25 -7.34 -18.57
N ALA A 175 -5.16 -6.60 -17.95
CA ALA A 175 -6.43 -6.21 -18.55
C ALA A 175 -6.22 -5.27 -19.74
N VAL A 176 -5.37 -4.26 -19.60
CA VAL A 176 -5.04 -3.32 -20.69
C VAL A 176 -4.39 -4.06 -21.85
N ALA A 177 -3.39 -4.90 -21.59
CA ALA A 177 -2.77 -5.74 -22.61
C ALA A 177 -3.73 -6.76 -23.26
N GLY A 178 -4.74 -7.20 -22.49
CA GLY A 178 -5.81 -8.09 -22.96
C GLY A 178 -6.91 -7.38 -23.77
N GLY A 179 -6.82 -6.08 -23.98
CA GLY A 179 -7.78 -5.30 -24.74
C GLY A 179 -9.04 -4.93 -23.97
N ALA A 180 -8.95 -4.72 -22.67
CA ALA A 180 -10.05 -4.22 -21.86
C ALA A 180 -10.63 -2.93 -22.45
N LEU A 181 -11.96 -2.83 -22.47
CA LEU A 181 -12.70 -1.67 -22.98
C LEU A 181 -12.95 -0.63 -21.89
N ALA A 182 -13.23 -1.12 -20.67
CA ALA A 182 -13.57 -0.30 -19.53
C ALA A 182 -13.27 -1.04 -18.22
N GLY A 183 -13.21 -0.30 -17.12
CA GLY A 183 -13.16 -0.83 -15.75
C GLY A 183 -14.32 -0.31 -14.91
N ILE A 184 -15.03 -1.20 -14.22
CA ILE A 184 -16.00 -0.83 -13.19
C ILE A 184 -15.22 -0.63 -11.89
N TRP A 185 -15.33 0.55 -11.30
CA TRP A 185 -14.69 0.84 -10.01
C TRP A 185 -15.45 0.17 -8.87
N HIS A 186 -14.72 -0.59 -8.04
CA HIS A 186 -15.27 -1.16 -6.81
C HIS A 186 -14.55 -0.56 -5.60
N SER A 187 -15.31 0.13 -4.76
CA SER A 187 -14.84 0.71 -3.51
C SER A 187 -15.19 -0.18 -2.31
N HIS A 188 -14.34 -0.16 -1.29
CA HIS A 188 -14.57 -0.85 -0.02
C HIS A 188 -15.29 0.02 1.04
N TRP A 189 -16.00 1.08 0.66
CA TRP A 189 -16.64 2.00 1.58
C TRP A 189 -17.65 1.34 2.53
N ARG A 190 -18.26 0.23 2.14
CA ARG A 190 -19.20 -0.54 2.97
C ARG A 190 -18.52 -1.42 4.02
N GLN A 191 -17.17 -1.54 3.98
CA GLN A 191 -16.47 -2.38 4.93
C GLN A 191 -16.43 -1.73 6.31
N LYS A 192 -16.91 -2.44 7.33
CA LYS A 192 -16.86 -1.97 8.73
C LYS A 192 -15.42 -1.68 9.16
N ASN A 193 -15.23 -0.56 9.86
CA ASN A 193 -13.92 -0.08 10.34
C ASN A 193 -12.89 0.22 9.24
N TYR A 194 -13.34 0.47 8.01
CA TYR A 194 -12.48 0.97 6.94
C TYR A 194 -12.69 2.47 6.77
N ASN A 195 -11.60 3.23 6.92
CA ASN A 195 -11.62 4.67 6.69
C ASN A 195 -11.49 4.92 5.18
N TYR A 196 -12.62 5.01 4.50
CA TYR A 196 -12.69 5.26 3.06
C TYR A 196 -12.59 6.75 2.74
N ARG A 197 -12.30 7.08 1.50
CA ARG A 197 -12.37 8.44 0.95
C ARG A 197 -13.70 8.66 0.27
N GLU A 198 -14.30 9.85 0.44
CA GLU A 198 -15.61 10.13 -0.18
C GLU A 198 -15.56 10.07 -1.70
N ASP A 199 -14.52 10.58 -2.34
CA ASP A 199 -14.35 10.48 -3.79
C ASP A 199 -14.25 9.02 -4.28
N HIS A 200 -13.64 8.11 -3.52
CA HIS A 200 -13.63 6.68 -3.84
C HIS A 200 -15.01 6.02 -3.67
N LYS A 201 -15.81 6.49 -2.72
CA LYS A 201 -17.20 6.05 -2.56
C LYS A 201 -18.07 6.54 -3.72
N GLU A 202 -17.90 7.79 -4.15
CA GLU A 202 -18.60 8.36 -5.29
C GLU A 202 -18.30 7.63 -6.61
N ARG A 203 -17.08 7.10 -6.75
CA ARG A 203 -16.66 6.26 -7.89
C ARG A 203 -17.24 4.85 -7.86
N ASP A 204 -17.80 4.39 -6.73
CA ASP A 204 -18.28 2.99 -6.60
C ASP A 204 -19.31 2.64 -7.67
N LEU A 205 -19.05 1.57 -8.41
CA LEU A 205 -19.84 1.08 -9.55
C LEU A 205 -19.84 1.99 -10.80
N GLN A 206 -19.07 3.06 -10.83
CA GLN A 206 -18.90 3.85 -12.06
C GLN A 206 -18.01 3.11 -13.06
N VAL A 207 -18.29 3.32 -14.36
CA VAL A 207 -17.61 2.63 -15.45
C VAL A 207 -16.73 3.64 -16.21
N TYR A 208 -15.42 3.45 -16.10
CA TYR A 208 -14.39 4.25 -16.74
C TYR A 208 -13.88 3.57 -18.00
N ALA A 209 -13.87 4.27 -19.13
CA ALA A 209 -13.32 3.74 -20.37
C ALA A 209 -11.80 3.61 -20.29
N VAL A 210 -11.22 2.57 -20.88
CA VAL A 210 -9.78 2.50 -21.13
C VAL A 210 -9.49 3.36 -22.35
N ARG A 211 -8.54 4.31 -22.22
CA ARG A 211 -8.16 5.19 -23.33
C ARG A 211 -7.53 4.37 -24.46
N ASP A 212 -7.76 4.81 -25.70
CA ASP A 212 -7.19 4.20 -26.90
C ASP A 212 -7.51 2.70 -27.10
N ASN A 213 -8.57 2.17 -26.47
CA ASN A 213 -8.99 0.81 -26.72
C ASN A 213 -9.52 0.61 -28.15
N TRP A 214 -9.50 -0.63 -28.63
CA TRP A 214 -9.88 -0.98 -30.00
C TRP A 214 -11.32 -0.59 -30.37
N ALA A 215 -12.25 -0.55 -29.42
CA ALA A 215 -13.65 -0.24 -29.68
C ALA A 215 -13.86 1.29 -29.83
N LEU A 216 -13.13 2.12 -29.06
CA LEU A 216 -13.06 3.56 -29.27
C LEU A 216 -12.48 3.88 -30.66
N GLN A 217 -11.34 3.27 -31.00
CA GLN A 217 -10.69 3.49 -32.32
C GLN A 217 -11.59 3.12 -33.49
N LYS A 218 -12.43 2.09 -33.35
CA LYS A 218 -13.42 1.68 -34.36
C LYS A 218 -14.72 2.48 -34.31
N GLY A 219 -14.88 3.40 -33.36
CA GLY A 219 -16.09 4.18 -33.16
C GLY A 219 -17.30 3.35 -32.73
N LEU A 220 -17.09 2.21 -32.04
CA LEU A 220 -18.15 1.33 -31.58
C LEU A 220 -18.62 1.70 -30.15
N MET A 221 -17.79 2.40 -29.42
CA MET A 221 -18.11 2.93 -28.09
C MET A 221 -17.64 4.38 -27.95
N LYS A 222 -18.06 5.01 -26.87
CA LYS A 222 -17.61 6.31 -26.38
C LYS A 222 -17.34 6.22 -24.89
N ALA A 223 -16.60 7.17 -24.33
CA ALA A 223 -16.48 7.30 -22.89
C ALA A 223 -17.86 7.58 -22.28
N GLY A 224 -18.15 6.94 -21.15
CA GLY A 224 -19.32 7.26 -20.32
C GLY A 224 -19.16 8.56 -19.56
N SER A 225 -20.13 8.87 -18.70
CA SER A 225 -20.12 10.08 -17.85
C SER A 225 -18.95 10.12 -16.86
N ALA A 226 -18.41 8.98 -16.49
CA ALA A 226 -17.26 8.88 -15.59
C ALA A 226 -15.91 9.21 -16.24
N GLY A 227 -15.85 9.24 -17.60
CA GLY A 227 -14.60 9.52 -18.32
C GLY A 227 -13.70 8.29 -18.48
N TYR A 228 -12.40 8.48 -18.34
CA TYR A 228 -11.39 7.46 -18.58
C TYR A 228 -10.72 6.99 -17.29
N THR A 229 -10.14 5.78 -17.31
CA THR A 229 -9.42 5.20 -16.17
C THR A 229 -8.21 6.04 -15.75
N ASP A 230 -7.60 6.79 -16.66
CA ASP A 230 -6.44 7.65 -16.44
C ASP A 230 -6.81 9.13 -16.14
N ASP A 231 -8.09 9.47 -16.08
CA ASP A 231 -8.56 10.78 -15.59
C ASP A 231 -8.65 10.82 -14.04
N VAL A 232 -8.51 9.68 -13.39
CA VAL A 232 -8.58 9.51 -11.93
C VAL A 232 -7.41 8.67 -11.41
N THR A 233 -7.11 8.76 -10.10
CA THR A 233 -6.13 7.86 -9.49
C THR A 233 -6.54 6.41 -9.65
N SER A 234 -5.60 5.53 -10.05
CA SER A 234 -5.89 4.10 -10.19
C SER A 234 -6.21 3.42 -8.85
N PRO A 235 -7.01 2.35 -8.84
CA PRO A 235 -7.23 1.54 -7.66
C PRO A 235 -5.90 1.06 -7.05
N GLY A 236 -5.72 1.30 -5.74
CA GLY A 236 -4.49 0.97 -5.04
C GLY A 236 -3.36 2.00 -5.17
N GLU A 237 -3.49 3.07 -5.94
CA GLU A 237 -2.46 4.10 -6.09
C GLU A 237 -2.28 4.90 -4.79
N GLU A 238 -3.37 5.26 -4.13
CA GLU A 238 -3.32 5.99 -2.89
C GLU A 238 -3.03 5.11 -1.67
N VAL A 239 -2.51 5.75 -0.61
CA VAL A 239 -2.14 5.07 0.64
C VAL A 239 -3.36 4.38 1.27
N PHE A 240 -3.23 3.09 1.57
CA PHE A 240 -4.28 2.22 2.12
C PHE A 240 -5.55 2.08 1.27
N CYS A 241 -5.50 2.46 -0.01
CA CYS A 241 -6.59 2.20 -0.93
C CYS A 241 -6.75 0.69 -1.18
N ARG A 242 -7.99 0.20 -1.08
CA ARG A 242 -8.36 -1.21 -1.34
C ARG A 242 -9.33 -1.35 -2.50
N CYS A 243 -9.55 -0.28 -3.26
CA CYS A 243 -10.38 -0.31 -4.44
C CYS A 243 -9.76 -1.21 -5.53
N TRP A 244 -10.59 -1.68 -6.45
CA TRP A 244 -10.16 -2.50 -7.57
C TRP A 244 -11.08 -2.29 -8.76
N HIS A 245 -10.61 -2.61 -9.97
CA HIS A 245 -11.43 -2.62 -11.18
C HIS A 245 -11.90 -4.03 -11.52
N GLN A 246 -13.19 -4.13 -11.87
CA GLN A 246 -13.70 -5.25 -12.64
C GLN A 246 -13.65 -4.86 -14.12
N TRP A 247 -12.85 -5.57 -14.90
CA TRP A 247 -12.60 -5.21 -16.29
C TRP A 247 -13.66 -5.74 -17.24
N ILE A 248 -13.99 -4.95 -18.25
CA ILE A 248 -14.94 -5.25 -19.32
C ILE A 248 -14.17 -5.43 -20.63
N PHE A 249 -14.36 -6.59 -21.29
CA PHE A 249 -13.67 -6.97 -22.52
C PHE A 249 -14.58 -7.06 -23.75
N SER A 250 -15.89 -7.00 -23.58
CA SER A 250 -16.87 -7.13 -24.67
C SER A 250 -17.80 -5.92 -24.74
N LEU A 251 -18.22 -5.57 -25.95
CA LEU A 251 -19.24 -4.53 -26.17
C LEU A 251 -20.56 -4.86 -25.48
N GLU A 252 -20.91 -6.15 -25.39
CA GLU A 252 -22.15 -6.61 -24.77
C GLU A 252 -22.23 -6.32 -23.27
N SER A 253 -21.08 -6.26 -22.60
CA SER A 253 -20.97 -5.98 -21.16
C SER A 253 -20.86 -4.50 -20.84
N LEU A 254 -20.74 -3.63 -21.85
CA LEU A 254 -20.72 -2.19 -21.65
C LEU A 254 -22.10 -1.64 -21.28
N PRO A 255 -22.17 -0.59 -20.45
CA PRO A 255 -23.40 0.18 -20.26
C PRO A 255 -23.94 0.67 -21.62
N PRO A 256 -25.27 0.67 -21.82
CA PRO A 256 -25.89 1.06 -23.10
C PRO A 256 -25.52 2.48 -23.54
N ASP A 257 -25.33 3.42 -22.63
CA ASP A 257 -24.96 4.81 -22.86
C ASP A 257 -23.51 4.96 -23.37
N MET A 258 -22.66 3.95 -23.16
CA MET A 258 -21.31 3.92 -23.71
C MET A 258 -21.25 3.33 -25.12
N LEU A 259 -22.32 2.77 -25.65
CA LEU A 259 -22.37 2.28 -27.03
C LEU A 259 -22.74 3.40 -28.00
N THR A 260 -22.09 3.43 -29.15
CA THR A 260 -22.51 4.25 -30.28
C THR A 260 -23.61 3.55 -31.10
N ALA A 261 -24.31 4.27 -31.97
CA ALA A 261 -25.26 3.65 -32.92
C ALA A 261 -24.59 2.54 -33.74
N LYS A 262 -23.33 2.76 -34.16
CA LYS A 262 -22.51 1.78 -34.88
C LYS A 262 -22.24 0.55 -34.01
N GLY A 263 -21.92 0.73 -32.71
CA GLY A 263 -21.70 -0.36 -31.77
C GLY A 263 -22.96 -1.20 -31.54
N VAL A 264 -24.11 -0.56 -31.39
CA VAL A 264 -25.40 -1.26 -31.25
C VAL A 264 -25.71 -2.07 -32.52
N SER A 265 -25.50 -1.51 -33.72
CA SER A 265 -25.69 -2.23 -34.96
C SER A 265 -24.76 -3.42 -35.12
N GLU A 266 -23.49 -3.28 -34.72
CA GLU A 266 -22.53 -4.37 -34.78
C GLU A 266 -22.90 -5.50 -33.80
N LEU A 267 -23.33 -5.18 -32.57
CA LEU A 267 -23.83 -6.17 -31.62
C LEU A 267 -25.05 -6.96 -32.16
N LYS A 268 -26.00 -6.26 -32.84
CA LYS A 268 -27.14 -6.94 -33.46
C LYS A 268 -26.68 -7.91 -34.55
N ARG A 269 -25.81 -7.47 -35.44
CA ARG A 269 -25.24 -8.27 -36.52
C ARG A 269 -24.53 -9.52 -35.99
N VAL A 270 -23.70 -9.37 -34.96
CA VAL A 270 -22.99 -10.53 -34.33
C VAL A 270 -23.97 -11.51 -33.70
N ARG A 271 -25.01 -11.05 -33.00
CA ARG A 271 -26.05 -11.91 -32.42
C ARG A 271 -26.81 -12.71 -33.46
N GLU A 272 -27.13 -12.09 -34.63
CA GLU A 272 -27.77 -12.78 -35.77
C GLU A 272 -26.88 -13.89 -36.32
N ILE A 273 -25.58 -13.61 -36.50
CA ILE A 273 -24.61 -14.59 -36.99
C ILE A 273 -24.50 -15.78 -36.03
N VAL A 274 -24.43 -15.50 -34.73
CA VAL A 274 -24.34 -16.57 -33.71
C VAL A 274 -25.60 -17.43 -33.71
N ARG A 275 -26.80 -16.80 -33.81
CA ARG A 275 -28.07 -17.53 -33.90
C ARG A 275 -28.23 -18.37 -35.18
N ALA A 276 -27.63 -17.94 -36.25
CA ALA A 276 -27.70 -18.69 -37.52
C ALA A 276 -26.73 -19.89 -37.59
N ARG A 277 -25.75 -19.97 -36.62
CA ARG A 277 -24.73 -21.02 -36.57
C ARG A 277 -24.98 -22.07 -35.48
N GLY A 278 -25.91 -21.80 -34.54
CA GLY A 278 -26.33 -22.74 -33.49
C GLY A 278 -27.67 -23.34 -33.82
#